data_1990f26a0c10128691c80f5ae1faeb02
#
_entry.id   1990f26a0c10128691c80f5ae1faeb02
#
_cell.length_a   1.000
_cell.length_b   1.000
_cell.length_c   1.000
_cell.angle_alpha   90.00
_cell.angle_beta   90.00
_cell.angle_gamma   90.00
#
_symmetry.space_group_name_H-M   'P 1'
#
loop_
_entity.id
_entity.type
_entity.pdbx_description
1 polymer ?
#
loop_
_entity_poly.entity_id
_entity_poly.type
_entity_poly.pdbx_seq_one_letter_code
_entity_poly.pdbx_strand_id
1 'polypeptide(L)'
;IRAALEARGDAREVILVPESAHGTNPATAAFAGYKVEDIPATAEGRVDLEALKARLGPDVAGVMITNPNTCGLFERDMKAISDAVHAAGGFVYCDGANFNAIVGKVRPGDLGVDAMHINLHKTFSTPHGGGGPGSGPVVLSEALAPFGPLPYTARTKDGVVHLIEEEDAEEFAKEHFGGALQHFGRMTAFHGQMGMFTRALAYILSHGADGLK
;
A
#
# COMPACT_ATOMS: atom_id res chain seq x y z
N ILE A 1 -3.07 -8.67 0.95
CA ILE A 1 -3.90 -8.79 2.18
C ILE A 1 -4.73 -10.06 2.12
N ARG A 2 -5.59 -10.24 1.12
CA ARG A 2 -6.48 -11.40 1.02
C ARG A 2 -5.74 -12.72 1.13
N ALA A 3 -4.73 -12.93 0.27
CA ALA A 3 -3.91 -14.14 0.28
C ALA A 3 -3.24 -14.39 1.65
N ALA A 4 -2.78 -13.33 2.30
CA ALA A 4 -2.16 -13.43 3.63
C ALA A 4 -3.15 -13.89 4.71
N LEU A 5 -4.38 -13.40 4.67
CA LEU A 5 -5.44 -13.82 5.60
C LEU A 5 -5.89 -15.26 5.33
N GLU A 6 -6.10 -15.61 4.06
CA GLU A 6 -6.45 -16.98 3.65
C GLU A 6 -5.39 -18.01 4.08
N ALA A 7 -4.10 -17.67 3.91
CA ALA A 7 -2.99 -18.53 4.32
C ALA A 7 -2.92 -18.76 5.85
N ARG A 8 -3.47 -17.82 6.64
CA ARG A 8 -3.62 -17.98 8.10
C ARG A 8 -4.87 -18.78 8.49
N GLY A 9 -5.71 -19.16 7.52
CA GLY A 9 -7.04 -19.75 7.80
C GLY A 9 -8.04 -18.74 8.37
N ASP A 10 -7.79 -17.43 8.19
CA ASP A 10 -8.57 -16.31 8.74
C ASP A 10 -9.14 -15.48 7.59
N ALA A 11 -9.98 -16.08 6.76
CA ALA A 11 -10.64 -15.39 5.66
C ALA A 11 -11.63 -14.34 6.20
N ARG A 12 -11.41 -13.06 5.84
CA ARG A 12 -12.22 -11.93 6.27
C ARG A 12 -12.86 -11.24 5.07
N GLU A 13 -13.98 -10.59 5.29
CA GLU A 13 -14.81 -10.10 4.19
C GLU A 13 -14.89 -8.57 4.08
N VAL A 14 -14.53 -7.82 5.12
CA VAL A 14 -14.79 -6.39 5.20
C VAL A 14 -13.51 -5.59 5.11
N ILE A 15 -13.51 -4.54 4.29
CA ILE A 15 -12.54 -3.44 4.32
C ILE A 15 -13.24 -2.17 4.80
N LEU A 16 -12.65 -1.54 5.81
CA LEU A 16 -13.11 -0.25 6.31
C LEU A 16 -12.45 0.88 5.50
N VAL A 17 -13.24 1.87 5.12
CA VAL A 17 -12.76 3.01 4.33
C VAL A 17 -13.28 4.30 4.97
N PRO A 18 -12.42 5.29 5.29
CA PRO A 18 -12.91 6.59 5.76
C PRO A 18 -13.83 7.25 4.74
N GLU A 19 -14.91 7.89 5.19
CA GLU A 19 -15.85 8.58 4.30
C GLU A 19 -15.20 9.70 3.46
N SER A 20 -14.08 10.24 3.92
CA SER A 20 -13.27 11.22 3.19
C SER A 20 -12.38 10.59 2.10
N ALA A 21 -12.38 9.27 1.92
CA ALA A 21 -11.51 8.60 0.97
C ALA A 21 -11.89 8.92 -0.48
N HIS A 22 -10.89 8.88 -1.38
CA HIS A 22 -11.13 8.93 -2.81
C HIS A 22 -11.94 7.70 -3.25
N GLY A 23 -12.89 7.88 -4.18
CA GLY A 23 -13.77 6.80 -4.64
C GLY A 23 -13.07 5.57 -5.21
N THR A 24 -11.81 5.68 -5.62
CA THR A 24 -10.99 4.54 -6.05
C THR A 24 -10.75 3.52 -4.92
N ASN A 25 -10.64 3.97 -3.67
CA ASN A 25 -10.37 3.07 -2.54
C ASN A 25 -11.52 2.07 -2.32
N PRO A 26 -12.78 2.52 -2.12
CA PRO A 26 -13.89 1.58 -2.00
C PRO A 26 -14.10 0.75 -3.27
N ALA A 27 -13.95 1.34 -4.46
CA ALA A 27 -14.08 0.61 -5.72
C ALA A 27 -13.06 -0.51 -5.85
N THR A 28 -11.80 -0.26 -5.48
CA THR A 28 -10.73 -1.27 -5.52
C THR A 28 -10.95 -2.37 -4.48
N ALA A 29 -11.40 -2.03 -3.28
CA ALA A 29 -11.73 -3.01 -2.26
C ALA A 29 -12.87 -3.93 -2.72
N ALA A 30 -13.92 -3.36 -3.30
CA ALA A 30 -15.05 -4.13 -3.88
C ALA A 30 -14.59 -5.02 -5.05
N PHE A 31 -13.74 -4.50 -5.94
CA PHE A 31 -13.17 -5.27 -7.05
C PHE A 31 -12.31 -6.44 -6.56
N ALA A 32 -11.60 -6.28 -5.43
CA ALA A 32 -10.86 -7.35 -4.78
C ALA A 32 -11.75 -8.36 -4.02
N GLY A 33 -13.07 -8.21 -4.08
CA GLY A 33 -14.05 -9.13 -3.50
C GLY A 33 -14.37 -8.88 -2.03
N TYR A 34 -14.06 -7.67 -1.52
CA TYR A 34 -14.44 -7.28 -0.16
C TYR A 34 -15.78 -6.54 -0.12
N LYS A 35 -16.48 -6.67 0.98
CA LYS A 35 -17.52 -5.72 1.38
C LYS A 35 -16.83 -4.45 1.89
N VAL A 36 -17.37 -3.31 1.50
CA VAL A 36 -16.84 -2.01 1.94
C VAL A 36 -17.77 -1.40 2.96
N GLU A 37 -17.23 -0.94 4.05
CA GLU A 37 -17.96 -0.20 5.07
C GLU A 37 -17.26 1.11 5.38
N ASP A 38 -18.04 2.18 5.46
CA ASP A 38 -17.53 3.52 5.71
C ASP A 38 -17.27 3.74 7.20
N ILE A 39 -16.18 4.43 7.51
CA ILE A 39 -15.89 4.96 8.84
C ILE A 39 -16.11 6.48 8.82
N PRO A 40 -16.91 7.02 9.76
CA PRO A 40 -17.20 8.44 9.79
C PRO A 40 -15.96 9.28 10.07
N ALA A 41 -16.02 10.53 9.63
CA ALA A 41 -15.03 11.55 9.99
C ALA A 41 -15.46 12.28 11.27
N THR A 42 -14.48 12.79 12.00
CA THR A 42 -14.71 13.78 13.07
C THR A 42 -15.14 15.13 12.48
N ALA A 43 -15.62 16.02 13.30
CA ALA A 43 -15.96 17.40 12.90
C ALA A 43 -14.77 18.15 12.25
N GLU A 44 -13.54 17.76 12.58
CA GLU A 44 -12.31 18.31 12.00
C GLU A 44 -11.92 17.63 10.69
N GLY A 45 -12.68 16.65 10.20
CA GLY A 45 -12.43 15.97 8.93
C GLY A 45 -11.33 14.89 8.97
N ARG A 46 -11.06 14.31 10.14
CA ARG A 46 -10.17 13.15 10.33
C ARG A 46 -10.99 11.90 10.61
N VAL A 47 -10.33 10.75 10.53
CA VAL A 47 -10.96 9.47 10.90
C VAL A 47 -11.43 9.51 12.36
N ASP A 48 -12.68 9.12 12.60
CA ASP A 48 -13.18 8.88 13.95
C ASP A 48 -12.61 7.56 14.48
N LEU A 49 -11.57 7.68 15.33
CA LEU A 49 -10.87 6.53 15.90
C LEU A 49 -11.77 5.65 16.78
N GLU A 50 -12.70 6.26 17.50
CA GLU A 50 -13.60 5.49 18.39
C GLU A 50 -14.67 4.74 17.57
N ALA A 51 -15.20 5.34 16.51
CA ALA A 51 -16.07 4.65 15.58
C ALA A 51 -15.34 3.49 14.87
N LEU A 52 -14.09 3.71 14.45
CA LEU A 52 -13.26 2.64 13.88
C LEU A 52 -13.07 1.49 14.86
N LYS A 53 -12.65 1.77 16.09
CA LYS A 53 -12.46 0.74 17.14
C LYS A 53 -13.75 -0.03 17.42
N ALA A 54 -14.87 0.67 17.48
CA ALA A 54 -16.19 0.05 17.73
C ALA A 54 -16.61 -0.89 16.58
N ARG A 55 -16.16 -0.60 15.34
CA ARG A 55 -16.48 -1.46 14.17
C ARG A 55 -15.52 -2.63 13.99
N LEU A 56 -14.29 -2.53 14.50
CA LEU A 56 -13.31 -3.61 14.35
C LEU A 56 -13.84 -4.94 14.90
N GLY A 57 -13.67 -6.00 14.13
CA GLY A 57 -14.12 -7.34 14.45
C GLY A 57 -13.41 -8.42 13.65
N PRO A 58 -13.71 -9.69 13.87
CA PRO A 58 -13.07 -10.82 13.20
C PRO A 58 -13.39 -10.90 11.71
N ASP A 59 -14.37 -10.18 11.23
CA ASP A 59 -14.75 -10.07 9.82
C ASP A 59 -13.98 -8.99 9.06
N VAL A 60 -13.29 -8.09 9.78
CA VAL A 60 -12.60 -6.95 9.20
C VAL A 60 -11.19 -7.35 8.73
N ALA A 61 -10.97 -7.36 7.42
CA ALA A 61 -9.68 -7.65 6.80
C ALA A 61 -8.65 -6.51 6.97
N GLY A 62 -9.13 -5.28 7.08
CA GLY A 62 -8.29 -4.12 7.28
C GLY A 62 -8.96 -2.80 6.98
N VAL A 63 -8.14 -1.75 6.94
CA VAL A 63 -8.54 -0.39 6.57
C VAL A 63 -7.79 0.08 5.33
N MET A 64 -8.46 0.78 4.42
CA MET A 64 -7.84 1.54 3.34
C MET A 64 -7.91 3.02 3.65
N ILE A 65 -6.78 3.66 3.90
CA ILE A 65 -6.70 5.06 4.35
C ILE A 65 -5.75 5.87 3.47
N THR A 66 -6.06 7.13 3.26
CA THR A 66 -5.17 8.09 2.59
C THR A 66 -4.54 8.99 3.66
N ASN A 67 -3.22 9.12 3.70
CA ASN A 67 -2.56 10.00 4.66
C ASN A 67 -1.40 10.79 4.02
N PRO A 68 -1.46 12.13 3.95
CA PRO A 68 -2.57 13.02 4.34
C PRO A 68 -3.87 12.71 3.60
N ASN A 69 -5.01 12.96 4.24
CA ASN A 69 -6.32 12.62 3.69
C ASN A 69 -6.74 13.57 2.53
N THR A 70 -7.87 13.29 1.89
CA THR A 70 -8.36 14.09 0.75
C THR A 70 -8.82 15.50 1.13
N CYS A 71 -9.01 15.75 2.43
CA CYS A 71 -9.26 17.10 2.97
C CYS A 71 -7.96 17.91 3.21
N GLY A 72 -6.78 17.33 2.90
CA GLY A 72 -5.47 17.95 3.10
C GLY A 72 -4.95 17.86 4.54
N LEU A 73 -5.53 17.01 5.36
CA LEU A 73 -5.17 16.88 6.78
C LEU A 73 -4.33 15.64 7.01
N PHE A 74 -3.24 15.79 7.76
CA PHE A 74 -2.48 14.64 8.26
C PHE A 74 -3.29 13.92 9.35
N GLU A 75 -3.45 12.60 9.20
CA GLU A 75 -4.09 11.75 10.23
C GLU A 75 -3.11 11.57 11.40
N ARG A 76 -3.23 12.45 12.38
CA ARG A 76 -2.34 12.46 13.56
C ARG A 76 -2.46 11.18 14.39
N ASP A 77 -3.63 10.54 14.36
CA ASP A 77 -3.92 9.33 15.11
C ASP A 77 -3.60 8.05 14.30
N MET A 78 -2.88 8.18 13.16
CA MET A 78 -2.57 7.08 12.25
C MET A 78 -1.94 5.88 12.96
N LYS A 79 -1.03 6.12 13.93
CA LYS A 79 -0.41 5.04 14.69
C LYS A 79 -1.43 4.30 15.55
N ALA A 80 -2.33 5.02 16.23
CA ALA A 80 -3.40 4.43 17.06
C ALA A 80 -4.42 3.66 16.19
N ILE A 81 -4.71 4.16 14.98
CA ILE A 81 -5.54 3.47 13.98
C ILE A 81 -4.88 2.14 13.60
N SER A 82 -3.61 2.18 13.21
CA SER A 82 -2.86 0.99 12.79
C SER A 82 -2.76 -0.04 13.92
N ASP A 83 -2.45 0.40 15.13
CA ASP A 83 -2.36 -0.50 16.30
C ASP A 83 -3.69 -1.17 16.60
N ALA A 84 -4.81 -0.45 16.50
CA ALA A 84 -6.14 -1.01 16.71
C ALA A 84 -6.49 -2.05 15.63
N VAL A 85 -6.20 -1.76 14.36
CA VAL A 85 -6.44 -2.68 13.24
C VAL A 85 -5.58 -3.94 13.37
N HIS A 86 -4.30 -3.80 13.71
CA HIS A 86 -3.39 -4.93 13.93
C HIS A 86 -3.81 -5.77 15.14
N ALA A 87 -4.23 -5.14 16.24
CA ALA A 87 -4.74 -5.85 17.41
C ALA A 87 -5.98 -6.69 17.10
N ALA A 88 -6.81 -6.24 16.15
CA ALA A 88 -7.94 -7.00 15.63
C ALA A 88 -7.54 -8.05 14.57
N GLY A 89 -6.24 -8.16 14.21
CA GLY A 89 -5.71 -9.11 13.23
C GLY A 89 -5.84 -8.66 11.77
N GLY A 90 -6.26 -7.42 11.51
CA GLY A 90 -6.36 -6.83 10.18
C GLY A 90 -5.07 -6.20 9.68
N PHE A 91 -5.12 -5.62 8.48
CA PHE A 91 -4.00 -4.93 7.83
C PHE A 91 -4.34 -3.49 7.48
N VAL A 92 -3.31 -2.65 7.34
CA VAL A 92 -3.43 -1.24 6.98
C VAL A 92 -2.88 -1.00 5.58
N TYR A 93 -3.77 -0.64 4.65
CA TYR A 93 -3.40 -0.17 3.32
C TYR A 93 -3.43 1.36 3.26
N CYS A 94 -2.34 1.96 2.83
CA CYS A 94 -2.26 3.41 2.64
C CYS A 94 -2.31 3.78 1.15
N ASP A 95 -3.28 4.61 0.79
CA ASP A 95 -3.29 5.29 -0.49
C ASP A 95 -2.25 6.41 -0.48
N GLY A 96 -1.20 6.24 -1.27
CA GLY A 96 -0.09 7.19 -1.38
C GLY A 96 -0.32 8.34 -2.37
N ALA A 97 -1.57 8.63 -2.74
CA ALA A 97 -1.89 9.72 -3.66
C ALA A 97 -1.34 11.08 -3.19
N ASN A 98 -1.30 11.30 -1.88
CA ASN A 98 -0.85 12.55 -1.26
C ASN A 98 0.55 12.43 -0.60
N PHE A 99 1.32 11.41 -0.98
CA PHE A 99 2.65 11.13 -0.42
C PHE A 99 3.63 12.30 -0.58
N ASN A 100 3.45 13.14 -1.62
CA ASN A 100 4.26 14.35 -1.85
C ASN A 100 4.32 15.28 -0.63
N ALA A 101 3.29 15.34 0.20
CA ALA A 101 3.27 16.20 1.39
C ALA A 101 4.16 15.69 2.54
N ILE A 102 4.54 14.41 2.52
CA ILE A 102 5.26 13.76 3.62
C ILE A 102 6.60 13.12 3.21
N VAL A 103 7.00 13.24 1.95
CA VAL A 103 8.31 12.76 1.46
C VAL A 103 9.44 13.35 2.30
N GLY A 104 10.33 12.49 2.76
CA GLY A 104 11.47 12.89 3.58
C GLY A 104 11.14 13.33 5.03
N LYS A 105 9.86 13.34 5.41
CA LYS A 105 9.38 13.77 6.74
C LYS A 105 8.76 12.63 7.55
N VAL A 106 8.07 11.73 6.88
CA VAL A 106 7.36 10.61 7.51
C VAL A 106 7.70 9.32 6.79
N ARG A 107 7.93 8.26 7.53
CA ARG A 107 8.05 6.90 7.02
C ARG A 107 6.74 6.17 7.31
N PRO A 108 5.91 5.85 6.28
CA PRO A 108 4.61 5.20 6.50
C PRO A 108 4.68 3.88 7.27
N GLY A 109 5.74 3.10 7.08
CA GLY A 109 5.98 1.87 7.86
C GLY A 109 6.09 2.10 9.36
N ASP A 110 6.68 3.23 9.80
CA ASP A 110 6.77 3.58 11.24
C ASP A 110 5.40 3.91 11.84
N LEU A 111 4.43 4.25 10.99
CA LEU A 111 3.02 4.47 11.35
C LEU A 111 2.18 3.17 11.30
N GLY A 112 2.79 2.03 10.97
CA GLY A 112 2.09 0.75 10.92
C GLY A 112 1.39 0.46 9.59
N VAL A 113 1.80 1.10 8.50
CA VAL A 113 1.29 0.80 7.16
C VAL A 113 1.88 -0.51 6.65
N ASP A 114 1.02 -1.44 6.23
CA ASP A 114 1.41 -2.76 5.71
C ASP A 114 1.56 -2.80 4.19
N ALA A 115 0.76 -2.01 3.50
CA ALA A 115 0.84 -1.88 2.05
C ALA A 115 0.58 -0.43 1.64
N MET A 116 1.33 0.05 0.66
CA MET A 116 1.16 1.40 0.14
C MET A 116 1.48 1.45 -1.34
N HIS A 117 0.62 2.06 -2.16
CA HIS A 117 1.00 2.46 -3.50
C HIS A 117 1.50 3.90 -3.53
N ILE A 118 2.39 4.20 -4.48
CA ILE A 118 2.95 5.54 -4.68
C ILE A 118 2.68 5.98 -6.10
N ASN A 119 1.92 7.07 -6.28
CA ASN A 119 1.66 7.60 -7.61
C ASN A 119 2.88 8.39 -8.13
N LEU A 120 3.64 7.83 -9.08
CA LEU A 120 4.78 8.53 -9.68
C LEU A 120 4.36 9.80 -10.43
N HIS A 121 3.17 9.78 -11.01
CA HIS A 121 2.56 10.92 -11.72
C HIS A 121 1.98 12.00 -10.80
N LYS A 122 2.08 11.83 -9.47
CA LYS A 122 1.75 12.85 -8.45
C LYS A 122 3.01 13.25 -7.71
N THR A 123 3.49 12.42 -6.80
CA THR A 123 4.63 12.71 -5.91
C THR A 123 5.92 13.03 -6.67
N PHE A 124 6.20 12.33 -7.78
CA PHE A 124 7.43 12.49 -8.54
C PHE A 124 7.22 13.16 -9.90
N SER A 125 6.13 13.91 -10.04
CA SER A 125 5.88 14.87 -11.12
C SER A 125 5.97 14.30 -12.55
N THR A 126 5.79 12.99 -12.73
CA THR A 126 5.78 12.42 -14.06
C THR A 126 4.48 12.77 -14.80
N PRO A 127 4.56 13.36 -16.00
CA PRO A 127 3.36 13.73 -16.75
C PRO A 127 2.61 12.47 -17.22
N HIS A 128 1.28 12.47 -17.12
CA HIS A 128 0.42 11.38 -17.61
C HIS A 128 -0.77 11.85 -18.47
N GLY A 129 -0.73 13.09 -18.94
CA GLY A 129 -1.69 13.61 -19.92
C GLY A 129 -3.14 13.71 -19.42
N GLY A 130 -3.34 13.99 -18.12
CA GLY A 130 -4.70 14.17 -17.57
C GLY A 130 -5.54 12.89 -17.56
N GLY A 131 -4.93 11.74 -17.27
CA GLY A 131 -5.57 10.43 -17.23
C GLY A 131 -4.98 9.41 -18.22
N GLY A 132 -3.85 9.75 -18.85
CA GLY A 132 -3.04 8.83 -19.64
C GLY A 132 -2.20 7.88 -18.77
N PRO A 133 -1.08 7.39 -19.30
CA PRO A 133 -0.29 6.35 -18.63
C PRO A 133 0.19 6.81 -17.26
N GLY A 134 -0.21 6.07 -16.23
CA GLY A 134 0.23 6.25 -14.85
C GLY A 134 1.16 5.15 -14.40
N SER A 135 1.73 5.30 -13.21
CA SER A 135 2.49 4.25 -12.55
C SER A 135 2.36 4.39 -11.04
N GLY A 136 2.23 3.25 -10.38
CA GLY A 136 2.02 3.18 -8.94
C GLY A 136 2.76 1.99 -8.34
N PRO A 137 4.08 2.09 -8.13
CA PRO A 137 4.79 1.05 -7.39
C PRO A 137 4.13 0.83 -6.03
N VAL A 138 4.07 -0.43 -5.63
CA VAL A 138 3.52 -0.85 -4.35
C VAL A 138 4.65 -1.34 -3.46
N VAL A 139 4.65 -0.87 -2.22
CA VAL A 139 5.55 -1.36 -1.16
C VAL A 139 4.74 -2.16 -0.14
N LEU A 140 5.33 -3.22 0.38
CA LEU A 140 4.69 -4.16 1.30
C LEU A 140 5.53 -4.30 2.57
N SER A 141 4.87 -4.50 3.70
CA SER A 141 5.51 -4.94 4.95
C SER A 141 6.06 -6.36 4.81
N GLU A 142 6.96 -6.76 5.70
CA GLU A 142 7.48 -8.13 5.75
C GLU A 142 6.37 -9.17 5.89
N ALA A 143 5.27 -8.82 6.57
CA ALA A 143 4.12 -9.70 6.73
C ALA A 143 3.34 -9.94 5.42
N LEU A 144 3.37 -8.99 4.48
CA LEU A 144 2.67 -9.08 3.20
C LEU A 144 3.58 -9.40 2.02
N ALA A 145 4.89 -9.19 2.15
CA ALA A 145 5.85 -9.40 1.06
C ALA A 145 5.75 -10.81 0.41
N PRO A 146 5.62 -11.92 1.17
CA PRO A 146 5.50 -13.25 0.57
C PRO A 146 4.26 -13.44 -0.30
N PHE A 147 3.26 -12.58 -0.16
CA PHE A 147 1.96 -12.65 -0.84
C PHE A 147 1.83 -11.65 -2.00
N GLY A 148 2.92 -10.97 -2.37
CA GLY A 148 2.92 -10.04 -3.48
C GLY A 148 2.69 -10.72 -4.83
N PRO A 149 2.30 -9.96 -5.89
CA PRO A 149 2.22 -10.50 -7.25
C PRO A 149 3.61 -10.68 -7.85
N LEU A 150 3.70 -11.50 -8.90
CA LEU A 150 4.90 -11.61 -9.73
C LEU A 150 4.76 -10.75 -11.01
N PRO A 151 5.87 -10.32 -11.62
CA PRO A 151 7.22 -10.34 -11.07
C PRO A 151 7.41 -9.27 -9.99
N TYR A 152 8.39 -9.45 -9.14
CA TYR A 152 8.80 -8.40 -8.20
C TYR A 152 10.32 -8.26 -8.15
N THR A 153 10.79 -7.13 -7.63
CA THR A 153 12.22 -6.91 -7.43
C THR A 153 12.60 -7.19 -5.98
N ALA A 154 13.66 -7.94 -5.79
CA ALA A 154 14.22 -8.22 -4.48
C ALA A 154 15.70 -7.79 -4.43
N ARG A 155 16.12 -7.28 -3.28
CA ARG A 155 17.53 -6.99 -3.02
C ARG A 155 18.09 -8.06 -2.09
N THR A 156 19.10 -8.76 -2.55
CA THR A 156 19.84 -9.75 -1.76
C THR A 156 20.81 -9.10 -0.76
N LYS A 157 21.33 -9.88 0.18
CA LYS A 157 22.22 -9.37 1.25
C LYS A 157 23.51 -8.75 0.73
N ASP A 158 23.99 -9.17 -0.43
CA ASP A 158 25.14 -8.62 -1.14
C ASP A 158 24.82 -7.31 -1.89
N GLY A 159 23.56 -6.87 -1.86
CA GLY A 159 23.09 -5.62 -2.44
C GLY A 159 22.67 -5.71 -3.91
N VAL A 160 22.74 -6.89 -4.52
CA VAL A 160 22.28 -7.11 -5.90
C VAL A 160 20.75 -7.08 -5.95
N VAL A 161 20.21 -6.43 -6.98
CA VAL A 161 18.77 -6.39 -7.24
C VAL A 161 18.43 -7.39 -8.32
N HIS A 162 17.54 -8.31 -8.00
CA HIS A 162 17.03 -9.33 -8.92
C HIS A 162 15.58 -9.03 -9.30
N LEU A 163 15.22 -9.35 -10.54
CA LEU A 163 13.83 -9.47 -10.96
C LEU A 163 13.44 -10.94 -10.77
N ILE A 164 12.46 -11.19 -9.92
CA ILE A 164 11.98 -12.54 -9.60
C ILE A 164 10.77 -12.82 -10.47
N GLU A 165 10.93 -13.73 -11.40
CA GLU A 165 9.88 -14.24 -12.27
C GLU A 165 9.24 -15.51 -11.67
N GLU A 166 8.22 -16.03 -12.33
CA GLU A 166 7.46 -17.18 -11.82
C GLU A 166 8.29 -18.45 -11.70
N GLU A 167 9.20 -18.68 -12.66
CA GLU A 167 10.12 -19.82 -12.68
C GLU A 167 11.15 -19.79 -11.56
N ASP A 168 11.57 -18.61 -11.10
CA ASP A 168 12.60 -18.43 -10.07
C ASP A 168 12.01 -18.31 -8.66
N ALA A 169 10.70 -18.12 -8.56
CA ALA A 169 10.03 -17.69 -7.33
C ALA A 169 10.21 -18.69 -6.17
N GLU A 170 10.12 -19.99 -6.44
CA GLU A 170 10.27 -21.02 -5.40
C GLU A 170 11.70 -21.14 -4.88
N GLU A 171 12.69 -21.13 -5.76
CA GLU A 171 14.10 -21.24 -5.39
C GLU A 171 14.52 -20.00 -4.60
N PHE A 172 14.18 -18.83 -5.10
CA PHE A 172 14.46 -17.57 -4.43
C PHE A 172 13.83 -17.49 -3.03
N ALA A 173 12.59 -17.95 -2.88
CA ALA A 173 11.91 -17.95 -1.59
C ALA A 173 12.57 -18.90 -0.57
N LYS A 174 12.99 -20.07 -1.00
CA LYS A 174 13.72 -21.03 -0.14
C LYS A 174 15.03 -20.45 0.35
N GLU A 175 15.76 -19.77 -0.54
CA GLU A 175 17.08 -19.22 -0.22
C GLU A 175 17.01 -17.96 0.67
N HIS A 176 16.06 -17.06 0.39
CA HIS A 176 16.07 -15.72 0.98
C HIS A 176 14.99 -15.47 2.03
N PHE A 177 13.89 -16.24 2.03
CA PHE A 177 12.77 -16.07 2.97
C PHE A 177 12.52 -17.29 3.86
N GLY A 178 13.29 -18.36 3.68
CA GLY A 178 13.17 -19.57 4.48
C GLY A 178 11.87 -20.36 4.27
N GLY A 179 11.14 -20.09 3.17
CA GLY A 179 9.87 -20.74 2.86
C GLY A 179 9.40 -20.46 1.43
N ALA A 180 8.24 -20.99 1.06
CA ALA A 180 7.64 -20.76 -0.23
C ALA A 180 7.06 -19.34 -0.33
N LEU A 181 7.22 -18.68 -1.48
CA LEU A 181 6.40 -17.53 -1.84
C LEU A 181 4.95 -18.00 -2.04
N GLN A 182 4.04 -17.29 -1.44
CA GLN A 182 2.60 -17.55 -1.56
C GLN A 182 1.96 -16.49 -2.45
N HIS A 183 2.65 -16.18 -3.57
CA HIS A 183 2.18 -15.18 -4.53
C HIS A 183 0.84 -15.58 -5.16
N PHE A 184 0.03 -14.59 -5.52
CA PHE A 184 -1.25 -14.82 -6.18
C PHE A 184 -1.19 -14.79 -7.72
N GLY A 185 0.01 -14.87 -8.28
CA GLY A 185 0.27 -14.89 -9.72
C GLY A 185 0.65 -13.53 -10.30
N ARG A 186 0.58 -13.43 -11.61
CA ARG A 186 0.97 -12.23 -12.37
C ARG A 186 -0.23 -11.32 -12.58
N MET A 187 -0.06 -10.03 -12.31
CA MET A 187 -1.10 -9.01 -12.50
C MET A 187 -1.24 -8.57 -13.98
N THR A 188 -0.12 -8.51 -14.71
CA THR A 188 -0.09 -8.01 -16.09
C THR A 188 0.96 -8.77 -16.91
N ALA A 189 0.86 -8.65 -18.25
CA ALA A 189 1.80 -9.26 -19.18
C ALA A 189 3.08 -8.43 -19.41
N PHE A 190 3.30 -7.33 -18.70
CA PHE A 190 4.49 -6.47 -18.86
C PHE A 190 5.00 -5.97 -17.49
N HIS A 191 6.23 -5.46 -17.46
CA HIS A 191 6.93 -5.08 -16.23
C HIS A 191 6.64 -3.63 -15.75
N GLY A 192 5.59 -3.01 -16.23
CA GLY A 192 5.18 -1.65 -15.86
C GLY A 192 5.60 -0.59 -16.88
N GLN A 193 5.27 0.65 -16.57
CA GLN A 193 5.49 1.83 -17.43
C GLN A 193 6.93 2.33 -17.29
N MET A 194 7.89 1.70 -17.99
CA MET A 194 9.33 2.00 -17.86
C MET A 194 9.66 3.47 -18.15
N GLY A 195 8.98 4.11 -19.10
CA GLY A 195 9.15 5.54 -19.35
C GLY A 195 8.76 6.43 -18.15
N MET A 196 7.80 6.00 -17.35
CA MET A 196 7.41 6.68 -16.10
C MET A 196 8.49 6.50 -15.02
N PHE A 197 9.06 5.32 -14.91
CA PHE A 197 10.14 5.04 -13.94
C PHE A 197 11.36 5.90 -14.22
N THR A 198 11.78 6.01 -15.49
CA THR A 198 12.92 6.85 -15.91
C THR A 198 12.69 8.32 -15.58
N ARG A 199 11.49 8.84 -15.84
CA ARG A 199 11.13 10.23 -15.52
C ARG A 199 11.12 10.48 -14.01
N ALA A 200 10.51 9.58 -13.23
CA ALA A 200 10.52 9.67 -11.76
C ALA A 200 11.95 9.64 -11.21
N LEU A 201 12.80 8.76 -11.73
CA LEU A 201 14.22 8.68 -11.34
C LEU A 201 14.96 9.99 -11.65
N ALA A 202 14.78 10.54 -12.85
CA ALA A 202 15.38 11.81 -13.24
C ALA A 202 14.92 12.95 -12.32
N TYR A 203 13.64 13.00 -11.98
CA TYR A 203 13.09 13.97 -11.03
C TYR A 203 13.73 13.83 -9.65
N ILE A 204 13.77 12.63 -9.10
CA ILE A 204 14.38 12.35 -7.79
C ILE A 204 15.86 12.74 -7.77
N LEU A 205 16.63 12.37 -8.79
CA LEU A 205 18.06 12.68 -8.88
C LEU A 205 18.32 14.18 -9.05
N SER A 206 17.48 14.89 -9.80
CA SER A 206 17.63 16.33 -10.02
C SER A 206 17.35 17.18 -8.78
N HIS A 207 16.46 16.73 -7.92
CA HIS A 207 16.10 17.43 -6.67
C HIS A 207 16.94 16.98 -5.48
N GLY A 208 17.34 15.73 -5.45
CA GLY A 208 18.03 15.15 -4.30
C GLY A 208 17.18 15.14 -3.03
N ALA A 209 17.77 14.75 -1.92
CA ALA A 209 17.07 14.64 -0.64
C ALA A 209 16.52 15.99 -0.14
N ASP A 210 17.25 17.08 -0.39
CA ASP A 210 16.85 18.42 0.10
C ASP A 210 15.75 19.05 -0.75
N GLY A 211 15.78 18.82 -2.06
CA GLY A 211 14.76 19.36 -2.96
C GLY A 211 13.42 18.61 -2.93
N LEU A 212 13.41 17.40 -2.36
CA LEU A 212 12.18 16.59 -2.19
C LEU A 212 11.47 16.85 -0.84
N LYS A 213 12.09 17.51 0.11
CA LYS A 213 11.52 17.87 1.41
C LYS A 213 10.74 19.19 1.33
#